data_012284ccc4d00f86d6af5accc37c37f1
#
_entry.id   012284ccc4d00f86d6af5accc37c37f1
#
_cell.length_a   1.000
_cell.length_b   1.000
_cell.length_c   1.000
_cell.angle_alpha   90.00
_cell.angle_beta   90.00
_cell.angle_gamma   90.00
#
_symmetry.space_group_name_H-M   'P 1'
#
loop_
_entity.id
_entity.type
_entity.pdbx_description
1 polymer ?
#
loop_
_entity_poly.entity_id
_entity_poly.type
_entity_poly.pdbx_seq_one_letter_code
_entity_poly.pdbx_strand_id
1 'polypeptide(L)'
;MVKLNLGCGLRRIEGYINIDKSGASKADAFFDLEEANMFYTDVEEIVATHILEHIKNIIPLMNNCYQMLKVGGRMFIEVPQNEGIWADPTHVRAFSSLSFRYYCGYPFSEIYGITAKFKCISQEFIANPDGGVLKVVLEK
;
A
#
# COMPACT_ATOMS: atom_id res chain seq x y z
N MET A 1 -6.47 -9.11 17.12
CA MET A 1 -6.69 -8.54 15.77
C MET A 1 -5.36 -8.07 15.21
N VAL A 2 -5.05 -8.43 13.99
CA VAL A 2 -3.79 -8.09 13.35
C VAL A 2 -3.99 -6.85 12.48
N LYS A 3 -3.15 -5.82 12.70
CA LYS A 3 -3.10 -4.60 11.89
C LYS A 3 -1.65 -4.34 11.49
N LEU A 4 -1.41 -4.00 10.23
CA LEU A 4 -0.08 -3.82 9.67
C LEU A 4 0.14 -2.38 9.22
N ASN A 5 1.31 -1.82 9.54
CA ASN A 5 1.79 -0.53 9.02
C ASN A 5 3.01 -0.79 8.13
N LEU A 6 2.84 -0.73 6.82
CA LEU A 6 3.86 -1.06 5.83
C LEU A 6 4.76 0.13 5.54
N GLY A 7 6.07 -0.09 5.52
CA GLY A 7 7.04 0.96 5.26
C GLY A 7 7.00 2.04 6.33
N CYS A 8 7.00 1.63 7.59
CA CYS A 8 6.76 2.54 8.71
C CYS A 8 7.85 3.60 8.86
N GLY A 9 9.09 3.34 8.42
CA GLY A 9 10.21 4.23 8.66
C GLY A 9 10.31 4.60 10.14
N LEU A 10 10.20 5.88 10.44
CA LEU A 10 10.19 6.40 11.80
C LEU A 10 8.77 6.64 12.35
N ARG A 11 7.74 6.39 11.56
CA ARG A 11 6.33 6.67 11.89
C ARG A 11 5.62 5.40 12.36
N ARG A 12 5.81 5.07 13.62
CA ARG A 12 5.07 3.96 14.24
C ARG A 12 3.59 4.34 14.41
N ILE A 13 2.73 3.34 14.25
CA ILE A 13 1.33 3.43 14.65
C ILE A 13 1.14 2.47 15.84
N GLU A 14 0.64 2.99 16.93
CA GLU A 14 0.34 2.18 18.12
C GLU A 14 -0.79 1.19 17.80
N GLY A 15 -0.66 -0.04 18.26
CA GLY A 15 -1.62 -1.11 18.00
C GLY A 15 -1.43 -1.81 16.64
N TYR A 16 -0.45 -1.38 15.84
CA TYR A 16 -0.08 -2.02 14.58
C TYR A 16 1.26 -2.74 14.68
N ILE A 17 1.43 -3.78 13.91
CA ILE A 17 2.76 -4.34 13.63
C ILE A 17 3.40 -3.43 12.59
N ASN A 18 4.43 -2.71 13.00
CA ASN A 18 5.13 -1.76 12.16
C ASN A 18 6.22 -2.49 11.38
N ILE A 19 6.16 -2.44 10.06
CA ILE A 19 7.00 -3.21 9.13
C ILE A 19 7.86 -2.28 8.30
N ASP A 20 9.15 -2.56 8.22
CA ASP A 20 10.11 -1.91 7.34
C ASP A 20 11.25 -2.87 7.06
N LYS A 21 12.02 -2.64 6.00
CA LYS A 21 13.23 -3.43 5.74
C LYS A 21 14.48 -2.90 6.42
N SER A 22 14.48 -1.62 6.79
CA SER A 22 15.64 -0.93 7.32
C SER A 22 15.81 -1.17 8.82
N GLY A 23 17.01 -1.60 9.22
CA GLY A 23 17.38 -1.67 10.63
C GLY A 23 17.45 -0.30 11.32
N ALA A 24 17.50 0.81 10.56
CA ALA A 24 17.44 2.16 11.07
C ALA A 24 16.01 2.66 11.32
N SER A 25 15.01 1.90 10.90
CA SER A 25 13.59 2.20 11.13
C SER A 25 13.17 1.90 12.57
N LYS A 26 11.94 2.29 12.91
CA LYS A 26 11.29 1.92 14.17
C LYS A 26 10.33 0.73 13.99
N ALA A 27 10.69 -0.22 13.14
CA ALA A 27 9.86 -1.40 12.86
C ALA A 27 9.84 -2.40 14.02
N ASP A 28 8.73 -3.12 14.12
CA ASP A 28 8.59 -4.30 14.98
C ASP A 28 9.00 -5.58 14.25
N ALA A 29 8.82 -5.59 12.91
CA ALA A 29 9.17 -6.71 12.05
C ALA A 29 9.87 -6.20 10.78
N PHE A 30 10.83 -6.98 10.29
CA PHE A 30 11.66 -6.59 9.17
C PHE A 30 11.35 -7.48 7.96
N PHE A 31 10.67 -6.90 6.96
CA PHE A 31 10.37 -7.52 5.67
C PHE A 31 10.74 -6.56 4.54
N ASP A 32 11.30 -7.11 3.46
CA ASP A 32 11.41 -6.38 2.21
C ASP A 32 10.11 -6.54 1.44
N LEU A 33 9.36 -5.45 1.28
CA LEU A 33 8.07 -5.45 0.58
C LEU A 33 8.19 -5.82 -0.90
N GLU A 34 9.39 -5.68 -1.49
CA GLU A 34 9.69 -6.12 -2.87
C GLU A 34 9.58 -7.64 -3.03
N GLU A 35 9.76 -8.39 -1.95
CA GLU A 35 9.69 -9.86 -1.97
C GLU A 35 8.28 -10.40 -1.76
N ALA A 36 7.36 -9.56 -1.30
CA ALA A 36 5.95 -9.92 -1.05
C ALA A 36 5.78 -11.25 -0.30
N ASN A 37 6.56 -11.43 0.77
CA ASN A 37 6.67 -12.70 1.50
C ASN A 37 6.14 -12.63 2.93
N MET A 38 5.23 -11.72 3.21
CA MET A 38 4.59 -11.64 4.53
C MET A 38 3.56 -12.76 4.72
N PHE A 39 3.44 -13.27 5.95
CA PHE A 39 2.67 -14.47 6.27
C PHE A 39 1.56 -14.23 7.29
N TYR A 40 1.14 -12.99 7.47
CA TYR A 40 0.04 -12.69 8.39
C TYR A 40 -1.30 -13.19 7.83
N THR A 41 -2.18 -13.61 8.70
CA THR A 41 -3.55 -14.03 8.38
C THR A 41 -4.56 -13.26 9.21
N ASP A 42 -5.79 -13.21 8.73
CA ASP A 42 -6.90 -12.51 9.41
C ASP A 42 -6.59 -11.04 9.74
N VAL A 43 -5.83 -10.41 8.86
CA VAL A 43 -5.45 -9.01 9.00
C VAL A 43 -6.69 -8.13 8.86
N GLU A 44 -6.91 -7.26 9.83
CA GLU A 44 -8.06 -6.36 9.85
C GLU A 44 -7.80 -5.09 9.06
N GLU A 45 -6.61 -4.52 9.24
CA GLU A 45 -6.22 -3.28 8.59
C GLU A 45 -4.77 -3.34 8.11
N ILE A 46 -4.54 -2.79 6.93
CA ILE A 46 -3.19 -2.52 6.38
C ILE A 46 -3.11 -1.04 6.09
N VAL A 47 -2.10 -0.37 6.62
CA VAL A 47 -1.77 1.03 6.30
C VAL A 47 -0.51 1.07 5.44
N ALA A 48 -0.56 1.81 4.34
CA ALA A 48 0.55 2.01 3.40
C ALA A 48 0.64 3.50 3.04
N THR A 49 1.33 4.26 3.87
CA THR A 49 1.48 5.72 3.71
C THR A 49 2.86 6.03 3.12
N HIS A 50 2.88 6.60 1.92
CA HIS A 50 4.12 6.99 1.21
C HIS A 50 5.14 5.85 1.10
N ILE A 51 4.67 4.68 0.71
CA ILE A 51 5.51 3.50 0.50
C ILE A 51 5.34 2.87 -0.89
N LEU A 52 4.12 2.84 -1.43
CA LEU A 52 3.85 2.13 -2.68
C LEU A 52 4.59 2.74 -3.88
N GLU A 53 4.83 4.04 -3.89
CA GLU A 53 5.59 4.73 -4.92
C GLU A 53 7.08 4.32 -4.98
N HIS A 54 7.58 3.71 -3.92
CA HIS A 54 8.95 3.18 -3.84
C HIS A 54 9.08 1.71 -4.28
N ILE A 55 7.96 1.02 -4.51
CA ILE A 55 7.94 -0.43 -4.75
C ILE A 55 7.97 -0.73 -6.25
N LYS A 56 8.98 -1.46 -6.71
CA LYS A 56 9.08 -1.93 -8.09
C LYS A 56 8.13 -3.09 -8.37
N ASN A 57 8.06 -4.07 -7.48
CA ASN A 57 7.21 -5.26 -7.59
C ASN A 57 5.86 -5.03 -6.90
N ILE A 58 5.08 -4.04 -7.38
CA ILE A 58 3.82 -3.65 -6.75
C ILE A 58 2.74 -4.73 -6.86
N ILE A 59 2.68 -5.46 -7.96
CA ILE A 59 1.63 -6.47 -8.19
C ILE A 59 1.72 -7.61 -7.17
N PRO A 60 2.88 -8.27 -6.97
CA PRO A 60 3.02 -9.28 -5.91
C PRO A 60 2.69 -8.73 -4.52
N LEU A 61 3.10 -7.50 -4.21
CA LEU A 61 2.79 -6.88 -2.91
C LEU A 61 1.28 -6.69 -2.71
N MET A 62 0.57 -6.15 -3.71
CA MET A 62 -0.88 -5.94 -3.62
C MET A 62 -1.64 -7.27 -3.51
N ASN A 63 -1.20 -8.31 -4.23
CA ASN A 63 -1.74 -9.66 -4.10
C ASN A 63 -1.52 -10.21 -2.69
N ASN A 64 -0.32 -10.05 -2.13
CA ASN A 64 0.02 -10.50 -0.78
C ASN A 64 -0.84 -9.78 0.27
N CYS A 65 -1.00 -8.46 0.16
CA CYS A 65 -1.88 -7.68 1.03
C CYS A 65 -3.32 -8.19 0.98
N TYR A 66 -3.84 -8.44 -0.23
CA TYR A 66 -5.19 -8.97 -0.40
C TYR A 66 -5.36 -10.34 0.27
N GLN A 67 -4.38 -11.23 0.11
CA GLN A 67 -4.41 -12.56 0.71
C GLN A 67 -4.42 -12.50 2.25
N MET A 68 -3.60 -11.64 2.83
CA MET A 68 -3.50 -11.49 4.29
C MET A 68 -4.76 -10.92 4.93
N LEU A 69 -5.47 -10.03 4.25
CA LEU A 69 -6.67 -9.41 4.78
C LEU A 69 -7.78 -10.43 5.00
N LYS A 70 -8.49 -10.32 6.13
CA LYS A 70 -9.77 -11.00 6.32
C LYS A 70 -10.84 -10.44 5.39
N VAL A 71 -11.92 -11.15 5.17
CA VAL A 71 -13.10 -10.62 4.46
C VAL A 71 -13.63 -9.40 5.23
N GLY A 72 -13.83 -8.29 4.53
CA GLY A 72 -14.18 -7.00 5.11
C GLY A 72 -13.00 -6.23 5.72
N GLY A 73 -11.78 -6.80 5.67
CA GLY A 73 -10.58 -6.08 6.08
C GLY A 73 -10.20 -4.99 5.07
N ARG A 74 -9.55 -3.93 5.53
CA ARG A 74 -9.30 -2.73 4.73
C ARG A 74 -7.83 -2.39 4.60
N MET A 75 -7.48 -1.86 3.43
CA MET A 75 -6.17 -1.29 3.15
C MET A 75 -6.32 0.22 2.94
N PHE A 76 -5.59 0.99 3.75
CA PHE A 76 -5.55 2.46 3.71
C PHE A 76 -4.26 2.88 3.04
N ILE A 77 -4.37 3.56 1.91
CA ILE A 77 -3.24 3.94 1.05
C ILE A 77 -3.17 5.45 0.96
N GLU A 78 -1.95 5.98 1.02
CA GLU A 78 -1.66 7.37 0.71
C GLU A 78 -0.44 7.43 -0.20
N VAL A 79 -0.59 8.08 -1.36
CA VAL A 79 0.47 8.22 -2.38
C VAL A 79 0.56 9.67 -2.83
N PRO A 80 1.77 10.15 -3.21
CA PRO A 80 1.96 11.52 -3.67
C PRO A 80 1.29 11.76 -5.03
N GLN A 81 0.93 13.00 -5.28
CA GLN A 81 0.36 13.47 -6.53
C GLN A 81 1.15 14.66 -7.08
N ASN A 82 0.96 14.94 -8.37
CA ASN A 82 1.56 16.08 -9.07
C ASN A 82 3.09 16.15 -8.87
N GLU A 83 3.63 17.30 -8.48
CA GLU A 83 5.08 17.51 -8.32
C GLU A 83 5.71 16.58 -7.28
N GLY A 84 5.00 16.23 -6.22
CA GLY A 84 5.47 15.31 -5.19
C GLY A 84 5.81 13.92 -5.69
N ILE A 85 5.24 13.51 -6.83
CA ILE A 85 5.56 12.21 -7.46
C ILE A 85 7.05 12.12 -7.82
N TRP A 86 7.62 13.18 -8.36
CA TRP A 86 8.98 13.18 -8.91
C TRP A 86 10.00 13.93 -8.06
N ALA A 87 9.58 14.51 -6.96
CA ALA A 87 10.47 15.25 -6.06
C ALA A 87 11.48 14.34 -5.35
N ASP A 88 11.08 13.14 -5.00
CA ASP A 88 11.94 12.15 -4.35
C ASP A 88 12.60 11.25 -5.41
N PRO A 89 13.95 11.18 -5.44
CA PRO A 89 14.67 10.38 -6.44
C PRO A 89 14.45 8.87 -6.30
N THR A 90 13.91 8.41 -5.18
CA THR A 90 13.63 7.00 -4.93
C THR A 90 12.21 6.56 -5.36
N HIS A 91 11.38 7.47 -5.83
CA HIS A 91 10.10 7.13 -6.42
C HIS A 91 10.30 6.43 -7.78
N VAL A 92 9.66 5.28 -7.95
CA VAL A 92 9.77 4.46 -9.18
C VAL A 92 8.48 4.40 -9.96
N ARG A 93 7.39 4.93 -9.43
CA ARG A 93 6.07 4.96 -10.10
C ARG A 93 5.20 6.11 -9.65
N ALA A 94 4.24 6.44 -10.49
CA ALA A 94 3.18 7.38 -10.21
C ALA A 94 1.84 6.65 -10.08
N PHE A 95 0.93 7.22 -9.32
CA PHE A 95 -0.45 6.75 -9.20
C PHE A 95 -1.42 7.86 -9.62
N SER A 96 -2.50 7.47 -10.27
CA SER A 96 -3.64 8.33 -10.53
C SER A 96 -4.91 7.71 -9.91
N SER A 97 -6.02 8.42 -10.00
CA SER A 97 -7.32 7.89 -9.58
C SER A 97 -7.75 6.63 -10.36
N LEU A 98 -7.13 6.35 -11.50
CA LEU A 98 -7.41 5.17 -12.31
C LEU A 98 -6.50 3.97 -11.98
N SER A 99 -5.42 4.18 -11.23
CA SER A 99 -4.41 3.14 -11.00
C SER A 99 -4.95 1.97 -10.19
N PHE A 100 -5.77 2.25 -9.16
CA PHE A 100 -6.23 1.23 -8.22
C PHE A 100 -7.34 0.34 -8.76
N ARG A 101 -8.01 0.72 -9.86
CA ARG A 101 -9.03 -0.13 -10.50
C ARG A 101 -8.47 -1.48 -10.95
N TYR A 102 -7.19 -1.54 -11.28
CA TYR A 102 -6.53 -2.80 -11.67
C TYR A 102 -6.51 -3.83 -10.55
N TYR A 103 -6.57 -3.39 -9.30
CA TYR A 103 -6.66 -4.27 -8.13
C TYR A 103 -8.10 -4.53 -7.69
N CYS A 104 -9.08 -4.02 -8.45
CA CYS A 104 -10.51 -4.11 -8.16
C CYS A 104 -11.29 -4.91 -9.24
N GLY A 105 -10.65 -5.88 -9.86
CA GLY A 105 -11.29 -6.74 -10.86
C GLY A 105 -11.44 -6.12 -12.26
N TYR A 106 -10.59 -5.15 -12.60
CA TYR A 106 -10.55 -4.60 -13.97
C TYR A 106 -10.23 -5.73 -14.99
N PRO A 107 -10.87 -5.74 -16.18
CA PRO A 107 -10.85 -6.90 -17.10
C PRO A 107 -9.47 -7.41 -17.51
N PHE A 108 -8.47 -6.55 -17.60
CA PHE A 108 -7.10 -6.94 -18.00
C PHE A 108 -6.19 -7.34 -16.83
N SER A 109 -6.67 -7.26 -15.61
CA SER A 109 -5.83 -7.45 -14.42
C SER A 109 -5.21 -8.85 -14.35
N GLU A 110 -5.97 -9.88 -14.71
CA GLU A 110 -5.47 -11.27 -14.67
C GLU A 110 -4.30 -11.51 -15.62
N ILE A 111 -4.28 -10.84 -16.78
CA ILE A 111 -3.19 -10.93 -17.77
C ILE A 111 -1.87 -10.42 -17.16
N TYR A 112 -1.96 -9.46 -16.26
CA TYR A 112 -0.80 -8.89 -15.57
C TYR A 112 -0.40 -9.65 -14.30
N GLY A 113 -1.07 -10.75 -13.98
CA GLY A 113 -0.81 -11.52 -12.76
C GLY A 113 -1.43 -10.91 -11.49
N ILE A 114 -2.40 -10.03 -11.62
CA ILE A 114 -3.13 -9.44 -10.50
C ILE A 114 -4.24 -10.41 -10.09
N THR A 115 -4.14 -10.97 -8.88
CA THR A 115 -5.13 -11.87 -8.29
C THR A 115 -6.01 -11.16 -7.26
N ALA A 116 -5.56 -10.01 -6.74
CA ALA A 116 -6.34 -9.17 -5.84
C ALA A 116 -7.63 -8.68 -6.51
N LYS A 117 -8.74 -8.73 -5.78
CA LYS A 117 -10.06 -8.26 -6.21
C LYS A 117 -10.70 -7.43 -5.11
N PHE A 118 -10.08 -6.32 -4.79
CA PHE A 118 -10.60 -5.38 -3.80
C PHE A 118 -11.87 -4.70 -4.29
N LYS A 119 -12.63 -4.20 -3.33
CA LYS A 119 -13.65 -3.18 -3.54
C LYS A 119 -13.05 -1.83 -3.19
N CYS A 120 -13.09 -0.86 -4.09
CA CYS A 120 -12.69 0.51 -3.77
C CYS A 120 -13.81 1.19 -2.98
N ILE A 121 -13.54 1.51 -1.71
CA ILE A 121 -14.49 2.17 -0.81
C ILE A 121 -14.48 3.66 -1.03
N SER A 122 -13.30 4.26 -1.18
CA SER A 122 -13.15 5.70 -1.40
C SER A 122 -11.83 6.05 -2.05
N GLN A 123 -11.83 7.17 -2.76
CA GLN A 123 -10.63 7.86 -3.21
C GLN A 123 -10.82 9.36 -2.97
N GLU A 124 -9.83 10.01 -2.39
CA GLU A 124 -9.87 11.43 -2.07
C GLU A 124 -8.53 12.08 -2.40
N PHE A 125 -8.56 13.15 -3.18
CA PHE A 125 -7.40 14.00 -3.40
C PHE A 125 -7.38 15.11 -2.35
N ILE A 126 -6.22 15.27 -1.69
CA ILE A 126 -6.00 16.32 -0.70
C ILE A 126 -4.83 17.17 -1.16
N ALA A 127 -5.09 18.45 -1.45
CA ALA A 127 -4.05 19.41 -1.84
C ALA A 127 -3.12 19.71 -0.66
N ASN A 128 -1.85 19.88 -0.97
CA ASN A 128 -0.82 20.36 -0.04
C ASN A 128 0.25 21.15 -0.81
N PRO A 129 1.22 21.83 -0.13
CA PRO A 129 2.24 22.62 -0.82
C PRO A 129 3.13 21.82 -1.79
N ASP A 130 3.23 20.49 -1.62
CA ASP A 130 4.08 19.61 -2.42
C ASP A 130 3.32 18.95 -3.60
N GLY A 131 2.12 19.40 -3.91
CA GLY A 131 1.29 18.92 -5.03
C GLY A 131 0.11 18.04 -4.62
N GLY A 132 0.03 17.62 -3.36
CA GLY A 132 -1.08 16.86 -2.82
C GLY A 132 -0.83 15.37 -2.69
N VAL A 133 -1.83 14.69 -2.13
CA VAL A 133 -1.83 13.25 -1.92
C VAL A 133 -3.17 12.65 -2.39
N LEU A 134 -3.13 11.42 -2.83
CA LEU A 134 -4.31 10.61 -3.09
C LEU A 134 -4.45 9.60 -1.95
N LYS A 135 -5.57 9.66 -1.24
CA LYS A 135 -5.95 8.68 -0.22
C LYS A 135 -6.94 7.69 -0.80
N VAL A 136 -6.66 6.43 -0.65
CA VAL A 136 -7.48 5.34 -1.19
C VAL A 136 -7.78 4.33 -0.08
N VAL A 137 -9.03 3.91 -0.01
CA VAL A 137 -9.45 2.81 0.88
C VAL A 137 -9.96 1.66 0.03
N LEU A 138 -9.31 0.51 0.17
CA LEU A 138 -9.66 -0.74 -0.48
C LEU A 138 -10.15 -1.75 0.58
N GLU A 139 -11.15 -2.55 0.24
CA GLU A 139 -11.72 -3.59 1.11
C GLU A 139 -11.70 -4.96 0.41
N LYS A 140 -11.37 -6.00 1.17
CA LYS A 140 -11.46 -7.39 0.69
C LYS A 140 -12.86 -7.95 0.81
#